data_2027fd13619cc7c36eea30f532b42f3c
#
_entry.id   2027fd13619cc7c36eea30f532b42f3c
#
_cell.length_a   1.000
_cell.length_b   1.000
_cell.length_c   1.000
_cell.angle_alpha   90.00
_cell.angle_beta   90.00
_cell.angle_gamma   90.00
#
_symmetry.space_group_name_H-M   'P 1'
#
loop_
_entity.id
_entity.type
_entity.pdbx_description
1 polymer ?
#
loop_
_entity_poly.entity_id
_entity_poly.type
_entity_poly.pdbx_seq_one_letter_code
_entity_poly.pdbx_strand_id
1 'polypeptide(L)'
;MADIPGFNPNYMLVKTLSHTGEIVYGYYEYAHGIHAVTPTLGDFLPFRAQPEKICRCTGRVDAAGRLVYDHDMLDTQSGRLCEMVWDGSNWVMLYADGTVCDEPGTLCGNICLDDQCRALFDSQRGDE
;
A
#
# COMPACT_ATOMS: atom_id res chain seq x y z
N MET A 1 -2.42 2.65 -16.20
CA MET A 1 -1.83 2.18 -15.01
C MET A 1 -0.34 2.48 -14.88
N ALA A 2 0.28 2.84 -15.86
CA ALA A 2 1.70 3.01 -15.90
C ALA A 2 2.17 4.37 -15.39
N ASP A 3 1.45 4.94 -14.45
CA ASP A 3 1.64 6.36 -14.19
C ASP A 3 2.39 6.68 -12.93
N ILE A 4 3.06 5.68 -12.36
CA ILE A 4 3.88 5.92 -11.19
C ILE A 4 5.27 6.33 -11.68
N PRO A 5 5.68 7.58 -11.44
CA PRO A 5 6.98 8.03 -11.93
C PRO A 5 8.11 7.17 -11.40
N GLY A 6 9.05 6.85 -12.26
CA GLY A 6 10.21 6.08 -11.87
C GLY A 6 10.02 4.58 -11.86
N PHE A 7 8.82 4.09 -12.18
CA PHE A 7 8.59 2.65 -12.22
C PHE A 7 8.42 2.17 -13.65
N ASN A 8 9.05 1.04 -13.94
CA ASN A 8 8.84 0.34 -15.17
C ASN A 8 7.45 -0.30 -15.09
N PRO A 9 6.56 -0.04 -16.06
CA PRO A 9 5.21 -0.60 -16.01
C PRO A 9 5.19 -2.12 -15.96
N ASN A 10 6.24 -2.78 -16.43
CA ASN A 10 6.32 -4.23 -16.42
C ASN A 10 6.90 -4.82 -15.15
N TYR A 11 7.46 -3.97 -14.27
CA TYR A 11 8.15 -4.44 -13.07
C TYR A 11 7.77 -3.60 -11.86
N MET A 12 6.52 -3.31 -11.75
CA MET A 12 6.07 -2.49 -10.62
C MET A 12 6.34 -3.20 -9.30
N LEU A 13 7.03 -2.52 -8.39
CA LEU A 13 7.24 -3.05 -7.04
C LEU A 13 5.93 -2.93 -6.27
N VAL A 14 5.52 -4.02 -5.65
CA VAL A 14 4.23 -4.08 -4.95
C VAL A 14 4.36 -4.80 -3.62
N LYS A 15 3.35 -4.62 -2.78
CA LYS A 15 3.13 -5.34 -1.54
C LYS A 15 1.82 -6.09 -1.69
N THR A 16 1.78 -7.36 -1.31
CA THR A 16 0.57 -8.17 -1.41
C THR A 16 0.58 -9.27 -0.36
N LEU A 17 -0.43 -10.13 -0.38
CA LEU A 17 -0.50 -11.28 0.52
C LEU A 17 -0.16 -12.56 -0.23
N SER A 18 0.62 -13.43 0.42
CA SER A 18 0.88 -14.77 -0.08
C SER A 18 -0.34 -15.66 0.18
N HIS A 19 -0.25 -16.90 -0.28
CA HIS A 19 -1.31 -17.89 -0.04
C HIS A 19 -1.52 -18.18 1.45
N THR A 20 -0.49 -17.95 2.26
CA THR A 20 -0.60 -18.18 3.70
C THR A 20 -0.99 -16.92 4.46
N GLY A 21 -1.23 -15.82 3.76
CA GLY A 21 -1.65 -14.57 4.40
C GLY A 21 -0.52 -13.69 4.88
N GLU A 22 0.71 -14.01 4.51
CA GLU A 22 1.86 -13.20 4.89
C GLU A 22 2.07 -12.08 3.88
N ILE A 23 2.56 -10.95 4.36
CA ILE A 23 2.87 -9.81 3.48
C ILE A 23 4.14 -10.13 2.71
N VAL A 24 4.06 -9.98 1.39
CA VAL A 24 5.17 -10.24 0.48
C VAL A 24 5.41 -8.98 -0.34
N TYR A 25 6.69 -8.63 -0.50
CA TYR A 25 7.11 -7.55 -1.40
C TYR A 25 7.69 -8.19 -2.64
N GLY A 26 7.29 -7.70 -3.81
CA GLY A 26 7.77 -8.30 -5.04
C GLY A 26 7.47 -7.44 -6.25
N TYR A 27 7.81 -7.97 -7.42
CA TYR A 27 7.58 -7.29 -8.68
C TYR A 27 6.32 -7.83 -9.33
N TYR A 28 5.46 -6.93 -9.71
CA TYR A 28 4.16 -7.25 -10.31
C TYR A 28 4.27 -7.32 -11.81
N GLU A 29 3.60 -8.33 -12.36
CA GLU A 29 3.50 -8.49 -13.81
C GLU A 29 2.10 -8.94 -14.17
N TYR A 30 1.55 -8.35 -15.21
CA TYR A 30 0.24 -8.74 -15.72
C TYR A 30 0.42 -9.25 -17.14
N ALA A 31 0.02 -10.49 -17.38
CA ALA A 31 0.13 -11.10 -18.70
C ALA A 31 -0.95 -12.16 -18.84
N HIS A 32 -1.57 -12.19 -20.01
CA HIS A 32 -2.56 -13.22 -20.36
C HIS A 32 -3.70 -13.32 -19.34
N GLY A 33 -4.10 -12.17 -18.79
CA GLY A 33 -5.18 -12.15 -17.80
C GLY A 33 -4.79 -12.56 -16.41
N ILE A 34 -3.49 -12.80 -16.17
CA ILE A 34 -3.02 -13.27 -14.88
C ILE A 34 -2.20 -12.17 -14.21
N HIS A 35 -2.54 -11.90 -12.94
CA HIS A 35 -1.80 -11.01 -12.09
C HIS A 35 -0.82 -11.84 -11.26
N ALA A 36 0.48 -11.60 -11.44
CA ALA A 36 1.50 -12.39 -10.77
C ALA A 36 2.48 -11.48 -10.04
N VAL A 37 3.00 -11.98 -8.93
CA VAL A 37 4.01 -11.27 -8.14
C VAL A 37 5.18 -12.21 -7.93
N THR A 38 6.39 -11.71 -8.23
CA THR A 38 7.63 -12.44 -7.99
C THR A 38 8.29 -11.83 -6.77
N PRO A 39 8.42 -12.59 -5.67
CA PRO A 39 9.02 -12.05 -4.44
C PRO A 39 10.44 -11.58 -4.65
N THR A 40 10.82 -10.52 -3.93
CA THR A 40 12.20 -10.03 -3.96
C THR A 40 13.10 -10.83 -3.02
N LEU A 41 12.49 -11.59 -2.10
CA LEU A 41 13.22 -12.43 -1.15
C LEU A 41 12.63 -13.84 -1.19
N GLY A 42 13.44 -14.81 -0.89
CA GLY A 42 13.00 -16.20 -0.82
C GLY A 42 13.16 -16.91 -2.14
N ASP A 43 12.17 -17.66 -2.54
CA ASP A 43 12.26 -18.56 -3.68
C ASP A 43 12.31 -17.88 -5.02
N PHE A 44 11.87 -16.63 -5.10
CA PHE A 44 11.81 -15.87 -6.36
C PHE A 44 10.88 -16.51 -7.39
N LEU A 45 10.00 -17.39 -6.97
CA LEU A 45 9.02 -17.98 -7.88
C LEU A 45 7.77 -17.11 -7.90
N PRO A 46 7.28 -16.78 -9.09
CA PRO A 46 6.07 -15.97 -9.18
C PRO A 46 4.87 -16.74 -8.66
N PHE A 47 3.93 -16.03 -8.08
CA PHE A 47 2.66 -16.61 -7.68
C PHE A 47 1.53 -15.70 -8.12
N ARG A 48 0.35 -16.31 -8.32
CA ARG A 48 -0.83 -15.53 -8.71
C ARG A 48 -1.33 -14.75 -7.49
N ALA A 49 -1.55 -13.46 -7.68
CA ALA A 49 -2.05 -12.60 -6.61
C ALA A 49 -3.43 -12.09 -6.97
N GLN A 50 -4.23 -11.79 -5.95
CA GLN A 50 -5.55 -11.19 -6.15
C GLN A 50 -5.35 -9.71 -6.48
N PRO A 51 -5.88 -9.22 -7.62
CA PRO A 51 -5.62 -7.83 -8.02
C PRO A 51 -6.05 -6.81 -6.98
N GLU A 52 -7.14 -7.09 -6.24
CA GLU A 52 -7.61 -6.16 -5.23
C GLU A 52 -6.72 -6.13 -4.00
N LYS A 53 -5.76 -7.05 -3.90
CA LYS A 53 -4.80 -7.11 -2.78
C LYS A 53 -3.39 -6.73 -3.21
N ILE A 54 -3.23 -6.11 -4.36
CA ILE A 54 -1.92 -5.69 -4.85
C ILE A 54 -1.77 -4.19 -4.57
N CYS A 55 -0.83 -3.85 -3.70
CA CYS A 55 -0.59 -2.46 -3.30
C CYS A 55 0.70 -1.96 -3.94
N ARG A 56 0.58 -0.93 -4.75
CA ARG A 56 1.71 -0.40 -5.54
C ARG A 56 2.64 0.41 -4.65
N CYS A 57 3.93 0.35 -4.96
CA CYS A 57 4.91 1.21 -4.29
C CYS A 57 4.71 2.65 -4.76
N THR A 58 4.66 3.59 -3.83
CA THR A 58 4.42 4.99 -4.16
C THR A 58 5.68 5.73 -4.56
N GLY A 59 6.85 5.17 -4.26
CA GLY A 59 8.11 5.89 -4.43
C GLY A 59 8.39 6.87 -3.31
N ARG A 60 7.48 7.01 -2.36
CA ARG A 60 7.66 7.90 -1.21
C ARG A 60 8.09 7.11 0.01
N VAL A 61 8.65 7.81 0.99
CA VAL A 61 9.06 7.20 2.24
C VAL A 61 8.31 7.86 3.39
N ASP A 62 8.19 7.12 4.50
CA ASP A 62 7.59 7.66 5.71
C ASP A 62 8.63 8.47 6.51
N ALA A 63 8.23 8.92 7.70
CA ALA A 63 9.11 9.72 8.53
C ALA A 63 10.36 8.97 8.98
N ALA A 64 10.32 7.64 8.97
CA ALA A 64 11.45 6.78 9.32
C ALA A 64 12.27 6.33 8.12
N GLY A 65 11.93 6.80 6.90
CA GLY A 65 12.66 6.43 5.69
C GLY A 65 12.24 5.13 5.04
N ARG A 66 11.11 4.56 5.45
CA ARG A 66 10.63 3.31 4.87
C ARG A 66 9.70 3.58 3.70
N LEU A 67 9.79 2.74 2.66
CA LEU A 67 8.92 2.88 1.49
C LEU A 67 7.45 2.70 1.87
N VAL A 68 6.62 3.54 1.30
CA VAL A 68 5.18 3.52 1.53
C VAL A 68 4.49 2.97 0.29
N TYR A 69 3.48 2.13 0.52
CA TYR A 69 2.72 1.49 -0.55
C TYR A 69 1.27 1.97 -0.51
N ASP A 70 0.57 1.71 -1.61
CA ASP A 70 -0.85 2.01 -1.75
C ASP A 70 -1.62 1.41 -0.56
N HIS A 71 -2.47 2.21 0.07
CA HIS A 71 -3.29 1.81 1.23
C HIS A 71 -2.51 1.55 2.51
N ASP A 72 -1.22 1.91 2.54
CA ASP A 72 -0.48 1.85 3.80
C ASP A 72 -1.09 2.82 4.79
N MET A 73 -1.11 2.37 6.05
CA MET A 73 -1.63 3.17 7.15
C MET A 73 -0.45 3.78 7.91
N LEU A 74 -0.53 5.07 8.17
CA LEU A 74 0.53 5.79 8.86
C LEU A 74 -0.03 6.45 10.10
N ASP A 75 0.79 6.42 11.16
CA ASP A 75 0.46 7.05 12.44
C ASP A 75 1.14 8.42 12.47
N THR A 76 0.37 9.46 12.72
CA THR A 76 0.88 10.83 12.75
C THR A 76 1.13 11.28 14.17
N GLN A 77 1.83 12.40 14.33
CA GLN A 77 2.15 12.92 15.65
C GLN A 77 0.90 13.27 16.47
N SER A 78 -0.17 13.64 15.79
CA SER A 78 -1.43 13.96 16.48
C SER A 78 -2.19 12.73 16.94
N GLY A 79 -1.71 11.54 16.60
CA GLY A 79 -2.40 10.29 16.92
C GLY A 79 -3.47 9.92 15.92
N ARG A 80 -3.67 10.74 14.92
CA ARG A 80 -4.62 10.43 13.84
C ARG A 80 -3.96 9.55 12.82
N LEU A 81 -4.68 8.53 12.36
CA LEU A 81 -4.19 7.62 11.33
C LEU A 81 -4.55 8.16 9.95
N CYS A 82 -3.68 7.93 8.99
CA CYS A 82 -3.97 8.29 7.62
C CYS A 82 -3.63 7.14 6.69
N GLU A 83 -4.21 7.17 5.50
CA GLU A 83 -4.07 6.16 4.48
C GLU A 83 -3.43 6.77 3.24
N MET A 84 -2.45 6.10 2.66
CA MET A 84 -1.84 6.53 1.41
C MET A 84 -2.72 6.08 0.25
N VAL A 85 -3.17 7.02 -0.56
CA VAL A 85 -4.04 6.72 -1.70
C VAL A 85 -3.59 7.48 -2.94
N TRP A 86 -3.97 6.95 -4.10
CA TRP A 86 -3.77 7.62 -5.39
C TRP A 86 -5.04 8.38 -5.72
N ASP A 87 -4.93 9.70 -5.91
CA ASP A 87 -6.11 10.53 -6.13
C ASP A 87 -6.44 10.74 -7.62
N GLY A 88 -5.73 10.04 -8.49
CA GLY A 88 -5.87 10.20 -9.93
C GLY A 88 -4.71 10.98 -10.54
N SER A 89 -3.95 11.70 -9.73
CA SER A 89 -2.82 12.50 -10.19
C SER A 89 -1.59 12.36 -9.29
N ASN A 90 -1.81 12.21 -7.99
CA ASN A 90 -0.73 12.19 -7.02
C ASN A 90 -1.01 11.18 -5.92
N TRP A 91 0.04 10.78 -5.23
CA TRP A 91 -0.09 10.02 -3.99
C TRP A 91 -0.33 11.02 -2.86
N VAL A 92 -1.41 10.82 -2.11
CA VAL A 92 -1.78 11.69 -1.00
C VAL A 92 -2.11 10.85 0.21
N MET A 93 -1.95 11.43 1.39
CA MET A 93 -2.37 10.80 2.64
C MET A 93 -3.67 11.43 3.09
N LEU A 94 -4.64 10.59 3.41
CA LEU A 94 -5.96 11.06 3.86
C LEU A 94 -6.23 10.53 5.26
N TYR A 95 -6.74 11.40 6.13
CA TYR A 95 -7.29 10.97 7.41
C TYR A 95 -8.57 10.16 7.19
N ALA A 96 -9.04 9.50 8.22
CA ALA A 96 -10.24 8.66 8.12
C ALA A 96 -11.49 9.45 7.71
N ASP A 97 -11.51 10.73 7.99
CA ASP A 97 -12.64 11.58 7.60
C ASP A 97 -12.54 12.10 6.16
N GLY A 98 -11.50 11.71 5.43
CA GLY A 98 -11.32 12.10 4.04
C GLY A 98 -10.53 13.38 3.82
N THR A 99 -10.13 14.08 4.88
CA THR A 99 -9.32 15.28 4.73
C THR A 99 -7.86 14.93 4.51
N VAL A 100 -7.15 15.83 3.84
CA VAL A 100 -5.74 15.61 3.50
C VAL A 100 -4.87 15.75 4.74
N CYS A 101 -3.99 14.78 4.95
CA CYS A 101 -3.03 14.81 6.04
C CYS A 101 -1.85 15.69 5.66
N ASP A 102 -1.50 16.63 6.53
CA ASP A 102 -0.39 17.55 6.31
C ASP A 102 0.71 17.37 7.35
N GLU A 103 0.71 16.26 8.08
CA GLU A 103 1.74 15.97 9.09
C GLU A 103 2.57 14.78 8.64
N PRO A 104 3.81 14.68 9.16
CA PRO A 104 4.61 13.47 8.91
C PRO A 104 3.95 12.26 9.55
N GLY A 105 4.07 11.12 8.90
CA GLY A 105 3.51 9.89 9.40
C GLY A 105 4.52 8.77 9.37
N THR A 106 4.32 7.79 10.25
CA THR A 106 5.18 6.61 10.36
C THR A 106 4.37 5.38 10.02
N LEU A 107 4.89 4.56 9.14
CA LEU A 107 4.21 3.35 8.66
C LEU A 107 3.86 2.44 9.83
N CYS A 108 2.61 2.04 9.92
CA CYS A 108 2.16 1.17 11.00
C CYS A 108 1.27 0.02 10.53
N GLY A 109 0.96 -0.07 9.26
CA GLY A 109 0.17 -1.17 8.74
C GLY A 109 -0.31 -0.93 7.32
N ASN A 110 -1.29 -1.72 6.89
CA ASN A 110 -1.88 -1.57 5.56
C ASN A 110 -3.36 -1.88 5.65
N ILE A 111 -4.17 -0.94 5.22
CA ILE A 111 -5.62 -1.04 5.35
C ILE A 111 -6.20 -2.08 4.39
N CYS A 112 -5.59 -2.24 3.24
CA CYS A 112 -6.06 -3.19 2.22
C CYS A 112 -5.75 -4.64 2.59
N LEU A 113 -4.60 -4.88 3.22
CA LEU A 113 -4.10 -6.22 3.45
C LEU A 113 -4.40 -6.76 4.85
N ASP A 114 -4.77 -5.89 5.78
CA ASP A 114 -4.95 -6.27 7.18
C ASP A 114 -6.28 -5.72 7.68
N ASP A 115 -7.21 -6.63 7.98
CA ASP A 115 -8.54 -6.24 8.42
C ASP A 115 -8.51 -5.51 9.76
N GLN A 116 -7.55 -5.80 10.62
CA GLN A 116 -7.42 -5.09 11.89
C GLN A 116 -7.02 -3.64 11.67
N CYS A 117 -6.14 -3.40 10.70
CA CYS A 117 -5.78 -2.03 10.34
C CYS A 117 -6.98 -1.29 9.77
N ARG A 118 -7.76 -1.95 8.94
CA ARG A 118 -8.98 -1.35 8.39
C ARG A 118 -9.95 -0.96 9.51
N ALA A 119 -10.15 -1.85 10.47
CA ALA A 119 -11.06 -1.58 11.56
C ALA A 119 -10.56 -0.42 12.41
N LEU A 120 -9.26 -0.39 12.71
CA LEU A 120 -8.68 0.68 13.51
C LEU A 120 -8.79 2.03 12.80
N PHE A 121 -8.50 2.05 11.51
CA PHE A 121 -8.60 3.27 10.73
C PHE A 121 -10.04 3.78 10.70
N ASP A 122 -10.98 2.87 10.42
CA ASP A 122 -12.39 3.24 10.31
C ASP A 122 -12.94 3.74 11.64
N SER A 123 -12.39 3.26 12.76
CA SER A 123 -12.83 3.71 14.09
C SER A 123 -12.54 5.20 14.30
N GLN A 124 -11.62 5.77 13.57
CA GLN A 124 -11.32 7.20 13.68
C GLN A 124 -12.19 8.07 12.81
N ARG A 125 -13.05 7.46 12.00
CA ARG A 125 -13.95 8.20 11.14
C ARG A 125 -15.03 8.94 11.94
N GLY A 126 -15.27 8.51 13.09
CA GLY A 126 -16.09 9.20 13.77
C GLY A 126 -17.12 8.77 14.46
N ASP A 127 -17.10 8.99 14.69
CA ASP A 127 -17.84 9.08 15.24
C ASP A 127 -18.90 9.55 15.12
N GLU A 128 -19.25 9.58 14.51
CA GLU A 128 -20.37 10.01 14.36
C GLU A 128 -21.17 9.28 14.64
#